data_f70d7c38050dcf805448b624546e0710
#
_entry.id   f70d7c38050dcf805448b624546e0710
#
_cell.length_a   1.000
_cell.length_b   1.000
_cell.length_c   1.000
_cell.angle_alpha   90.00
_cell.angle_beta   90.00
_cell.angle_gamma   90.00
#
_symmetry.space_group_name_H-M   'P 1'
#
loop_
_entity.id
_entity.type
_entity.pdbx_description
1 polymer ?
#
loop_
_entity_poly.entity_id
_entity_poly.type
_entity_poly.pdbx_seq_one_letter_code
_entity_poly.pdbx_strand_id
1 'polypeptide(L)'
;MAKRIAIVFEDKLNNQRGRFNAIRNRIKYLSDIADFAIDVFLITTYDPWYVRILRRTKKVERVKQTMIDGITYHVIWKRFSIIDYLLEEKLYRSPLFSPSFYKGIANRLTGYQLLSAHSGNCGWVAEMVAKRDHIPFFITWHGSDIHTLPFQNASIYSQTQRLLQSATSNFFVSKALSETARRISPSFKYEILYNGVNKSFYRYDDEQRKQLRKQYGVAEEEKVIAFVGDLLGIKNPRLLPFIFKSVKEKYQHPLKFWVIGSGDYAAWLKDKCESLQLNVTFWGAQPPDDMPKYMNCIDVLVLPSQNEGMPLVTAEALACGANAVGSDVGGIAESVGKENVYPLGDTFVEHISQRIAAMLMGRVSQPLGKDFDWSVTAKKEKEIYDTCLSE
;
A
#
# COMPACT_ATOMS: atom_id res chain seq x y z
N MET A 1 11.56 -34.16 -5.12
CA MET A 1 10.26 -33.50 -4.82
C MET A 1 10.38 -32.04 -5.23
N ALA A 2 9.33 -31.44 -5.75
CA ALA A 2 9.34 -30.00 -6.03
C ALA A 2 9.56 -29.23 -4.72
N LYS A 3 10.42 -28.22 -4.74
CA LYS A 3 10.65 -27.33 -3.59
C LYS A 3 9.35 -26.60 -3.24
N ARG A 4 9.05 -26.39 -1.95
CA ARG A 4 7.84 -25.75 -1.47
C ARG A 4 8.18 -24.57 -0.56
N ILE A 5 7.60 -23.43 -0.82
CA ILE A 5 7.70 -22.25 0.04
C ILE A 5 6.34 -21.88 0.63
N ALA A 6 6.33 -21.30 1.82
CA ALA A 6 5.11 -20.72 2.39
C ALA A 6 5.24 -19.21 2.46
N ILE A 7 4.20 -18.52 1.96
CA ILE A 7 4.04 -17.07 2.12
C ILE A 7 2.97 -16.81 3.17
N VAL A 8 3.30 -16.04 4.21
CA VAL A 8 2.40 -15.76 5.35
C VAL A 8 2.19 -14.25 5.48
N PHE A 9 0.95 -13.81 5.47
CA PHE A 9 0.62 -12.42 5.70
C PHE A 9 -0.70 -12.23 6.46
N GLU A 10 -0.85 -11.07 7.09
CA GLU A 10 -2.05 -10.70 7.85
C GLU A 10 -2.71 -9.48 7.20
N ASP A 11 -3.96 -9.63 6.72
CA ASP A 11 -4.74 -8.52 6.16
C ASP A 11 -6.25 -8.84 6.16
N LYS A 12 -7.08 -7.85 5.83
CA LYS A 12 -8.54 -8.01 5.77
C LYS A 12 -8.94 -8.60 4.40
N LEU A 13 -9.45 -9.83 4.39
CA LEU A 13 -9.90 -10.52 3.18
C LEU A 13 -10.95 -9.70 2.37
N ASN A 14 -11.83 -8.98 3.07
CA ASN A 14 -12.92 -8.22 2.45
C ASN A 14 -12.54 -6.77 2.09
N ASN A 15 -11.32 -6.35 2.38
CA ASN A 15 -10.81 -5.01 2.04
C ASN A 15 -9.52 -5.13 1.24
N GLN A 16 -9.64 -5.56 0.00
CA GLN A 16 -8.52 -5.80 -0.90
C GLN A 16 -7.96 -4.48 -1.48
N ARG A 17 -7.42 -3.61 -0.62
CA ARG A 17 -6.87 -2.31 -1.00
C ARG A 17 -5.42 -2.16 -0.52
N GLY A 18 -4.72 -1.20 -1.07
CA GLY A 18 -3.39 -0.78 -0.62
C GLY A 18 -2.43 -1.95 -0.44
N ARG A 19 -2.06 -2.26 0.83
CA ARG A 19 -1.11 -3.31 1.17
C ARG A 19 -1.54 -4.70 0.67
N PHE A 20 -2.83 -5.05 0.79
CA PHE A 20 -3.34 -6.32 0.28
C PHE A 20 -3.06 -6.47 -1.22
N ASN A 21 -3.36 -5.43 -2.01
CA ASN A 21 -3.11 -5.45 -3.45
C ASN A 21 -1.62 -5.53 -3.78
N ALA A 22 -0.76 -4.86 -3.02
CA ALA A 22 0.69 -4.98 -3.19
C ALA A 22 1.17 -6.41 -2.96
N ILE A 23 0.73 -7.06 -1.87
CA ILE A 23 1.09 -8.45 -1.55
C ILE A 23 0.51 -9.40 -2.60
N ARG A 24 -0.77 -9.25 -2.96
CA ARG A 24 -1.46 -10.06 -3.98
C ARG A 24 -0.73 -10.03 -5.33
N ASN A 25 -0.42 -8.83 -5.83
CA ASN A 25 0.30 -8.69 -7.09
C ASN A 25 1.70 -9.32 -7.02
N ARG A 26 2.43 -9.08 -5.95
CA ARG A 26 3.76 -9.69 -5.74
C ARG A 26 3.70 -11.22 -5.77
N ILE A 27 2.75 -11.83 -5.05
CA ILE A 27 2.53 -13.28 -5.05
C ILE A 27 2.18 -13.77 -6.46
N LYS A 28 1.28 -13.08 -7.15
CA LYS A 28 0.87 -13.43 -8.52
C LYS A 28 2.06 -13.47 -9.47
N TYR A 29 2.81 -12.37 -9.57
CA TYR A 29 3.93 -12.28 -10.49
C TYR A 29 5.08 -13.23 -10.11
N LEU A 30 5.29 -13.50 -8.82
CA LEU A 30 6.24 -14.51 -8.39
C LEU A 30 5.77 -15.92 -8.79
N SER A 31 4.49 -16.24 -8.59
CA SER A 31 3.90 -17.53 -8.96
C SER A 31 3.95 -17.80 -10.47
N ASP A 32 3.82 -16.75 -11.30
CA ASP A 32 3.87 -16.86 -12.76
C ASP A 32 5.26 -17.31 -13.28
N ILE A 33 6.34 -17.08 -12.51
CA ILE A 33 7.72 -17.39 -12.92
C ILE A 33 8.41 -18.42 -12.04
N ALA A 34 7.80 -18.82 -10.92
CA ALA A 34 8.40 -19.76 -9.96
C ALA A 34 8.43 -21.19 -10.52
N ASP A 35 9.53 -21.88 -10.25
CA ASP A 35 9.72 -23.33 -10.48
C ASP A 35 9.59 -24.15 -9.20
N PHE A 36 9.10 -23.52 -8.13
CA PHE A 36 8.77 -24.11 -6.84
C PHE A 36 7.28 -23.89 -6.50
N ALA A 37 6.73 -24.75 -5.67
CA ALA A 37 5.35 -24.61 -5.22
C ALA A 37 5.21 -23.52 -4.15
N ILE A 38 4.18 -22.68 -4.27
CA ILE A 38 3.89 -21.58 -3.35
C ILE A 38 2.56 -21.87 -2.65
N ASP A 39 2.61 -22.02 -1.33
CA ASP A 39 1.43 -22.08 -0.47
C ASP A 39 1.24 -20.73 0.24
N VAL A 40 0.07 -20.13 0.09
CA VAL A 40 -0.23 -18.80 0.64
C VAL A 40 -1.15 -18.91 1.86
N PHE A 41 -0.74 -18.33 2.99
CA PHE A 41 -1.48 -18.30 4.23
C PHE A 41 -1.88 -16.87 4.57
N LEU A 42 -3.19 -16.59 4.46
CA LEU A 42 -3.78 -15.31 4.82
C LEU A 42 -4.36 -15.38 6.23
N ILE A 43 -3.80 -14.64 7.15
CA ILE A 43 -4.37 -14.40 8.47
C ILE A 43 -5.33 -13.23 8.36
N THR A 44 -6.59 -13.44 8.76
CA THR A 44 -7.61 -12.37 8.73
C THR A 44 -8.44 -12.39 9.99
N THR A 45 -9.06 -11.26 10.32
CA THR A 45 -9.88 -11.13 11.54
C THR A 45 -11.37 -11.30 11.26
N TYR A 46 -12.10 -11.77 12.24
CA TYR A 46 -13.55 -11.74 12.25
C TYR A 46 -14.10 -11.17 13.55
N ASP A 47 -15.18 -10.40 13.44
CA ASP A 47 -15.90 -9.87 14.58
C ASP A 47 -16.91 -10.92 15.10
N PRO A 48 -16.82 -11.39 16.34
CA PRO A 48 -17.89 -12.20 16.96
C PRO A 48 -19.17 -11.35 17.08
N TRP A 49 -20.32 -12.00 17.31
CA TRP A 49 -21.64 -11.36 17.25
C TRP A 49 -21.74 -10.10 18.12
N TYR A 50 -21.20 -10.10 19.33
CA TYR A 50 -21.22 -8.98 20.25
C TYR A 50 -20.32 -7.81 19.81
N VAL A 51 -19.18 -8.07 19.19
CA VAL A 51 -18.32 -7.01 18.59
C VAL A 51 -18.97 -6.44 17.34
N ARG A 52 -19.66 -7.28 16.54
CA ARG A 52 -20.40 -6.80 15.36
C ARG A 52 -21.50 -5.80 15.70
N ILE A 53 -22.20 -6.00 16.83
CA ILE A 53 -23.19 -5.04 17.32
C ILE A 53 -22.52 -3.69 17.61
N LEU A 54 -21.39 -3.71 18.32
CA LEU A 54 -20.64 -2.48 18.70
C LEU A 54 -20.07 -1.74 17.49
N ARG A 55 -19.50 -2.48 16.53
CA ARG A 55 -18.87 -1.91 15.32
C ARG A 55 -19.84 -1.73 14.16
N ARG A 56 -21.08 -2.17 14.28
CA ARG A 56 -22.10 -2.18 13.21
C ARG A 56 -21.62 -2.90 11.94
N THR A 57 -20.83 -3.98 12.09
CA THR A 57 -20.28 -4.74 10.97
C THR A 57 -21.19 -5.91 10.60
N LYS A 58 -21.15 -6.33 9.33
CA LYS A 58 -21.89 -7.48 8.83
C LYS A 58 -21.21 -8.81 9.24
N LYS A 59 -22.00 -9.88 9.30
CA LYS A 59 -21.45 -11.23 9.46
C LYS A 59 -20.64 -11.60 8.23
N VAL A 60 -19.41 -12.08 8.45
CA VAL A 60 -18.53 -12.57 7.40
C VAL A 60 -18.59 -14.11 7.40
N GLU A 61 -18.74 -14.71 6.24
CA GLU A 61 -18.58 -16.14 6.07
C GLU A 61 -17.11 -16.52 6.22
N ARG A 62 -16.83 -17.50 7.07
CA ARG A 62 -15.46 -17.93 7.37
C ARG A 62 -15.08 -19.12 6.51
N VAL A 63 -14.56 -18.83 5.32
CA VAL A 63 -14.01 -19.86 4.43
C VAL A 63 -12.65 -20.33 4.92
N LYS A 64 -12.29 -21.57 4.66
CA LYS A 64 -10.95 -22.12 4.96
C LYS A 64 -9.95 -21.85 3.85
N GLN A 65 -10.45 -21.69 2.64
CA GLN A 65 -9.66 -21.40 1.44
C GLN A 65 -10.44 -20.45 0.54
N THR A 66 -9.73 -19.65 -0.22
CA THR A 66 -10.30 -18.81 -1.29
C THR A 66 -9.32 -18.77 -2.46
N MET A 67 -9.82 -18.60 -3.66
CA MET A 67 -9.00 -18.46 -4.87
C MET A 67 -8.92 -17.00 -5.27
N ILE A 68 -7.72 -16.48 -5.44
CA ILE A 68 -7.44 -15.11 -5.91
C ILE A 68 -6.38 -15.22 -7.00
N ASP A 69 -6.65 -14.68 -8.19
CA ASP A 69 -5.75 -14.74 -9.37
C ASP A 69 -5.30 -16.16 -9.76
N GLY A 70 -6.14 -17.17 -9.55
CA GLY A 70 -5.81 -18.57 -9.82
C GLY A 70 -4.96 -19.24 -8.72
N ILE A 71 -4.61 -18.50 -7.65
CA ILE A 71 -3.80 -19.00 -6.54
C ILE A 71 -4.71 -19.30 -5.34
N THR A 72 -4.49 -20.45 -4.70
CA THR A 72 -5.24 -20.85 -3.49
C THR A 72 -4.64 -20.21 -2.26
N TYR A 73 -5.45 -19.44 -1.54
CA TYR A 73 -5.11 -18.84 -0.25
C TYR A 73 -5.74 -19.65 0.87
N HIS A 74 -4.92 -20.18 1.78
CA HIS A 74 -5.37 -20.80 3.03
C HIS A 74 -5.71 -19.72 4.03
N VAL A 75 -7.00 -19.62 4.42
CA VAL A 75 -7.48 -18.53 5.28
C VAL A 75 -7.50 -18.95 6.74
N ILE A 76 -6.79 -18.22 7.57
CA ILE A 76 -6.69 -18.45 9.02
C ILE A 76 -7.41 -17.30 9.74
N TRP A 77 -8.49 -17.64 10.45
CA TRP A 77 -9.35 -16.67 11.10
C TRP A 77 -8.92 -16.41 12.55
N LYS A 78 -8.53 -15.14 12.82
CA LYS A 78 -8.26 -14.62 14.15
C LYS A 78 -9.53 -13.96 14.70
N ARG A 79 -9.91 -14.31 15.91
CA ARG A 79 -11.04 -13.66 16.58
C ARG A 79 -10.65 -12.27 17.04
N PHE A 80 -11.40 -11.26 16.65
CA PHE A 80 -11.27 -9.90 17.16
C PHE A 80 -12.06 -9.81 18.48
N SER A 81 -11.37 -9.59 19.58
CA SER A 81 -11.99 -9.60 20.92
C SER A 81 -12.60 -8.24 21.28
N ILE A 82 -13.37 -8.19 22.38
CA ILE A 82 -13.87 -6.92 22.92
C ILE A 82 -12.72 -6.04 23.43
N ILE A 83 -11.64 -6.64 23.91
CA ILE A 83 -10.43 -5.91 24.33
C ILE A 83 -9.76 -5.28 23.13
N ASP A 84 -9.64 -6.01 22.01
CA ASP A 84 -9.11 -5.46 20.76
C ASP A 84 -9.97 -4.28 20.28
N TYR A 85 -11.30 -4.38 20.38
CA TYR A 85 -12.22 -3.28 20.09
C TYR A 85 -11.95 -2.05 20.96
N LEU A 86 -11.81 -2.25 22.26
CA LEU A 86 -11.52 -1.13 23.17
C LEU A 86 -10.16 -0.48 22.90
N LEU A 87 -9.16 -1.29 22.61
CA LEU A 87 -7.83 -0.78 22.27
C LEU A 87 -7.84 0.01 20.95
N GLU A 88 -8.40 -0.56 19.89
CA GLU A 88 -8.39 0.05 18.54
C GLU A 88 -9.32 1.27 18.47
N GLU A 89 -10.59 1.13 18.87
CA GLU A 89 -11.64 2.12 18.62
C GLU A 89 -11.77 3.19 19.72
N LYS A 90 -11.31 2.89 20.94
CA LYS A 90 -11.44 3.81 22.06
C LYS A 90 -10.13 4.39 22.54
N LEU A 91 -9.05 3.62 22.46
CA LEU A 91 -7.75 4.03 22.95
C LEU A 91 -6.75 4.30 21.82
N TYR A 92 -7.14 4.10 20.57
CA TYR A 92 -6.30 4.28 19.37
C TYR A 92 -4.96 3.53 19.48
N ARG A 93 -5.00 2.30 20.05
CA ARG A 93 -3.85 1.42 20.23
C ARG A 93 -3.99 0.17 19.38
N SER A 94 -2.86 -0.44 19.03
CA SER A 94 -2.88 -1.72 18.32
C SER A 94 -3.58 -2.82 19.12
N PRO A 95 -4.32 -3.75 18.44
CA PRO A 95 -4.90 -4.93 19.05
C PRO A 95 -3.84 -5.75 19.80
N LEU A 96 -4.29 -6.56 20.77
CA LEU A 96 -3.38 -7.40 21.53
C LEU A 96 -2.67 -8.42 20.64
N PHE A 97 -1.37 -8.51 20.82
CA PHE A 97 -0.60 -9.60 20.26
C PHE A 97 -0.93 -10.89 21.01
N SER A 98 -1.33 -11.94 20.28
CA SER A 98 -1.69 -13.24 20.84
C SER A 98 -0.62 -14.31 20.53
N PRO A 99 0.39 -14.49 21.39
CA PRO A 99 1.48 -15.45 21.12
C PRO A 99 0.99 -16.88 20.87
N SER A 100 -0.01 -17.34 21.63
CA SER A 100 -0.57 -18.71 21.48
C SER A 100 -1.20 -18.95 20.11
N PHE A 101 -1.88 -17.93 19.56
CA PHE A 101 -2.48 -18.00 18.23
C PHE A 101 -1.42 -18.16 17.14
N TYR A 102 -0.39 -17.31 17.17
CA TYR A 102 0.68 -17.35 16.16
C TYR A 102 1.57 -18.60 16.32
N LYS A 103 1.81 -19.09 17.54
CA LYS A 103 2.45 -20.41 17.78
C LYS A 103 1.61 -21.54 17.18
N GLY A 104 0.29 -21.49 17.30
CA GLY A 104 -0.61 -22.45 16.67
C GLY A 104 -0.50 -22.46 15.14
N ILE A 105 -0.25 -21.30 14.51
CA ILE A 105 0.02 -21.21 13.07
C ILE A 105 1.37 -21.83 12.74
N ALA A 106 2.43 -21.45 13.45
CA ALA A 106 3.78 -21.98 13.22
C ALA A 106 3.83 -23.51 13.30
N ASN A 107 3.09 -24.11 14.24
CA ASN A 107 3.01 -25.57 14.40
C ASN A 107 2.33 -26.28 13.21
N ARG A 108 1.52 -25.57 12.41
CA ARG A 108 0.86 -26.13 11.20
C ARG A 108 1.70 -25.97 9.93
N LEU A 109 2.67 -25.06 9.93
CA LEU A 109 3.54 -24.84 8.80
C LEU A 109 4.72 -25.82 8.86
N THR A 110 4.60 -26.94 8.17
CA THR A 110 5.60 -28.02 8.14
C THR A 110 5.93 -28.44 6.71
N GLY A 111 7.16 -28.90 6.48
CA GLY A 111 7.58 -29.43 5.18
C GLY A 111 7.87 -28.37 4.12
N TYR A 112 8.12 -27.13 4.53
CA TYR A 112 8.58 -26.06 3.66
C TYR A 112 10.10 -25.95 3.72
N GLN A 113 10.70 -25.51 2.61
CA GLN A 113 12.13 -25.26 2.51
C GLN A 113 12.49 -23.79 2.69
N LEU A 114 11.48 -22.89 2.65
CA LEU A 114 11.65 -21.46 2.83
C LEU A 114 10.34 -20.84 3.30
N LEU A 115 10.41 -19.84 4.16
CA LEU A 115 9.27 -19.01 4.55
C LEU A 115 9.45 -17.55 4.12
N SER A 116 8.43 -16.97 3.53
CA SER A 116 8.32 -15.54 3.27
C SER A 116 7.16 -14.96 4.07
N ALA A 117 7.44 -13.93 4.87
CA ALA A 117 6.46 -13.28 5.70
C ALA A 117 6.29 -11.82 5.30
N HIS A 118 5.07 -11.30 5.42
CA HIS A 118 4.81 -9.88 5.28
C HIS A 118 4.37 -9.30 6.63
N SER A 119 5.10 -8.31 7.13
CA SER A 119 4.96 -7.68 8.45
C SER A 119 5.54 -8.44 9.64
N GLY A 120 5.70 -7.72 10.77
CA GLY A 120 6.38 -8.23 11.96
C GLY A 120 5.69 -9.42 12.64
N ASN A 121 4.35 -9.46 12.70
CA ASN A 121 3.63 -10.58 13.32
C ASN A 121 3.84 -11.88 12.52
N CYS A 122 3.76 -11.80 11.19
CA CYS A 122 4.01 -12.93 10.31
C CYS A 122 5.51 -13.30 10.29
N GLY A 123 6.41 -12.31 10.41
CA GLY A 123 7.84 -12.51 10.59
C GLY A 123 8.17 -13.33 11.84
N TRP A 124 7.41 -13.10 12.93
CA TRP A 124 7.57 -13.91 14.14
C TRP A 124 7.14 -15.36 13.94
N VAL A 125 6.08 -15.62 13.16
CA VAL A 125 5.68 -16.98 12.76
C VAL A 125 6.80 -17.64 11.93
N ALA A 126 7.31 -16.91 10.94
CA ALA A 126 8.38 -17.42 10.08
C ALA A 126 9.66 -17.71 10.86
N GLU A 127 10.06 -16.85 11.80
CA GLU A 127 11.21 -17.08 12.68
C GLU A 127 11.08 -18.36 13.51
N MET A 128 9.86 -18.61 14.07
CA MET A 128 9.64 -19.85 14.86
C MET A 128 9.77 -21.12 14.03
N VAL A 129 9.21 -21.12 12.83
CA VAL A 129 9.30 -22.26 11.91
C VAL A 129 10.73 -22.41 11.42
N ALA A 130 11.39 -21.34 11.02
CA ALA A 130 12.77 -21.35 10.54
C ALA A 130 13.74 -21.91 11.59
N LYS A 131 13.57 -21.56 12.87
CA LYS A 131 14.37 -22.11 13.97
C LYS A 131 14.09 -23.58 14.25
N ARG A 132 12.84 -24.03 14.11
CA ARG A 132 12.44 -25.43 14.33
C ARG A 132 12.96 -26.34 13.22
N ASP A 133 12.82 -25.89 11.95
CA ASP A 133 13.05 -26.73 10.77
C ASP A 133 14.40 -26.45 10.09
N HIS A 134 15.19 -25.51 10.64
CA HIS A 134 16.50 -25.07 10.12
C HIS A 134 16.44 -24.62 8.65
N ILE A 135 15.45 -23.78 8.30
CA ILE A 135 15.23 -23.27 6.95
C ILE A 135 15.34 -21.74 6.90
N PRO A 136 15.67 -21.15 5.74
CA PRO A 136 15.73 -19.71 5.58
C PRO A 136 14.34 -19.06 5.70
N PHE A 137 14.31 -17.81 6.20
CA PHE A 137 13.10 -17.00 6.20
C PHE A 137 13.38 -15.55 5.82
N PHE A 138 12.40 -14.95 5.17
CA PHE A 138 12.43 -13.58 4.66
C PHE A 138 11.26 -12.79 5.22
N ILE A 139 11.45 -11.48 5.38
CA ILE A 139 10.38 -10.59 5.82
C ILE A 139 10.28 -9.40 4.87
N THR A 140 9.08 -9.17 4.33
CA THR A 140 8.77 -7.95 3.57
C THR A 140 8.10 -6.93 4.48
N TRP A 141 8.69 -5.74 4.54
CA TRP A 141 8.23 -4.60 5.32
C TRP A 141 7.52 -3.59 4.40
N HIS A 142 6.30 -3.16 4.80
CA HIS A 142 5.41 -2.39 3.93
C HIS A 142 5.23 -0.93 4.31
N GLY A 143 5.57 -0.53 5.54
CA GLY A 143 5.43 0.85 5.99
C GLY A 143 5.24 0.97 7.49
N SER A 144 4.00 1.01 7.99
CA SER A 144 3.70 1.23 9.42
C SER A 144 4.37 0.24 10.37
N ASP A 145 4.67 -0.94 9.90
CA ASP A 145 5.41 -2.00 10.60
C ASP A 145 6.88 -1.64 10.86
N ILE A 146 7.42 -0.63 10.20
CA ILE A 146 8.78 -0.08 10.43
C ILE A 146 8.73 1.37 10.92
N HIS A 147 7.98 2.26 10.27
CA HIS A 147 8.08 3.69 10.57
C HIS A 147 7.14 4.18 11.68
N THR A 148 6.16 3.39 12.13
CA THR A 148 5.18 3.83 13.12
C THR A 148 5.12 2.91 14.34
N LEU A 149 4.75 1.64 14.14
CA LEU A 149 4.45 0.71 15.25
C LEU A 149 5.62 0.47 16.19
N PRO A 150 6.87 0.29 15.74
CA PRO A 150 8.00 0.11 16.66
C PRO A 150 8.22 1.32 17.58
N PHE A 151 8.02 2.54 17.07
CA PHE A 151 8.24 3.75 17.84
C PHE A 151 7.09 4.10 18.81
N GLN A 152 5.95 3.43 18.68
CA GLN A 152 4.80 3.58 19.59
C GLN A 152 4.77 2.55 20.71
N ASN A 153 5.52 1.45 20.60
CA ASN A 153 5.46 0.33 21.52
C ASN A 153 6.82 -0.37 21.67
N ALA A 154 7.39 -0.32 22.88
CA ALA A 154 8.71 -0.91 23.17
C ALA A 154 8.80 -2.43 22.88
N SER A 155 7.72 -3.18 23.10
CA SER A 155 7.69 -4.62 22.80
C SER A 155 7.76 -4.87 21.28
N ILE A 156 7.02 -4.06 20.50
CA ILE A 156 7.09 -4.12 19.01
C ILE A 156 8.46 -3.68 18.54
N TYR A 157 9.05 -2.64 19.15
CA TYR A 157 10.42 -2.21 18.82
C TYR A 157 11.42 -3.36 18.98
N SER A 158 11.45 -3.99 20.17
CA SER A 158 12.36 -5.09 20.47
C SER A 158 12.12 -6.31 19.55
N GLN A 159 10.85 -6.62 19.25
CA GLN A 159 10.51 -7.68 18.30
C GLN A 159 11.00 -7.35 16.89
N THR A 160 10.76 -6.13 16.42
CA THR A 160 11.21 -5.69 15.08
C THR A 160 12.73 -5.71 14.98
N GLN A 161 13.43 -5.21 15.99
CA GLN A 161 14.89 -5.26 16.05
C GLN A 161 15.43 -6.68 15.92
N ARG A 162 14.89 -7.63 16.70
CA ARG A 162 15.27 -9.03 16.64
C ARG A 162 14.99 -9.63 15.26
N LEU A 163 13.83 -9.37 14.67
CA LEU A 163 13.43 -9.90 13.37
C LEU A 163 14.32 -9.36 12.24
N LEU A 164 14.67 -8.07 12.27
CA LEU A 164 15.61 -7.47 11.33
C LEU A 164 16.96 -8.21 11.33
N GLN A 165 17.44 -8.59 12.52
CA GLN A 165 18.74 -9.27 12.70
C GLN A 165 18.71 -10.77 12.38
N SER A 166 17.57 -11.45 12.64
CA SER A 166 17.48 -12.90 12.53
C SER A 166 17.01 -13.39 11.16
N ALA A 167 16.35 -12.54 10.36
CA ALA A 167 15.91 -12.90 9.01
C ALA A 167 17.12 -13.19 8.09
N THR A 168 16.97 -14.17 7.21
CA THR A 168 17.95 -14.47 6.15
C THR A 168 18.20 -13.24 5.30
N SER A 169 17.13 -12.53 4.92
CA SER A 169 17.17 -11.16 4.42
C SER A 169 15.83 -10.46 4.65
N ASN A 170 15.88 -9.14 4.70
CA ASN A 170 14.71 -8.27 4.82
C ASN A 170 14.43 -7.59 3.49
N PHE A 171 13.18 -7.57 3.06
CA PHE A 171 12.76 -6.87 1.86
C PHE A 171 12.04 -5.58 2.22
N PHE A 172 12.49 -4.47 1.67
CA PHE A 172 11.83 -3.18 1.88
C PHE A 172 11.21 -2.69 0.57
N VAL A 173 10.00 -2.19 0.66
CA VAL A 173 9.29 -1.65 -0.51
C VAL A 173 9.80 -0.26 -0.94
N SER A 174 10.69 0.36 -0.16
CA SER A 174 11.37 1.61 -0.49
C SER A 174 12.71 1.74 0.24
N LYS A 175 13.62 2.56 -0.28
CA LYS A 175 14.89 2.91 0.37
C LYS A 175 14.64 3.67 1.66
N ALA A 176 13.72 4.64 1.65
CA ALA A 176 13.34 5.42 2.82
C ALA A 176 12.90 4.53 3.98
N LEU A 177 12.18 3.43 3.70
CA LEU A 177 11.78 2.48 4.72
C LEU A 177 12.98 1.71 5.29
N SER A 178 13.95 1.31 4.46
CA SER A 178 15.19 0.66 4.91
C SER A 178 16.06 1.58 5.77
N GLU A 179 16.11 2.88 5.45
CA GLU A 179 16.80 3.89 6.25
C GLU A 179 16.13 4.06 7.62
N THR A 180 14.81 4.04 7.67
CA THR A 180 14.08 4.05 8.95
C THR A 180 14.35 2.79 9.77
N ALA A 181 14.43 1.61 9.13
CA ALA A 181 14.77 0.36 9.81
C ALA A 181 16.17 0.38 10.44
N ARG A 182 17.14 1.08 9.85
CA ARG A 182 18.48 1.27 10.42
C ARG A 182 18.47 2.03 11.74
N ARG A 183 17.45 2.83 12.02
CA ARG A 183 17.25 3.48 13.32
C ARG A 183 16.83 2.49 14.41
N ILE A 184 16.25 1.34 14.01
CA ILE A 184 15.85 0.26 14.92
C ILE A 184 17.01 -0.73 15.11
N SER A 185 17.69 -1.08 14.03
CA SER A 185 18.86 -1.96 14.02
C SER A 185 19.89 -1.45 13.02
N PRO A 186 21.11 -1.11 13.43
CA PRO A 186 22.13 -0.56 12.54
C PRO A 186 22.61 -1.49 11.46
N SER A 187 22.55 -2.82 11.69
CA SER A 187 23.08 -3.84 10.79
C SER A 187 22.08 -4.98 10.63
N PHE A 188 21.73 -5.29 9.38
CA PHE A 188 20.93 -6.44 8.95
C PHE A 188 21.08 -6.64 7.43
N LYS A 189 20.82 -7.85 6.95
CA LYS A 189 20.77 -8.13 5.51
C LYS A 189 19.46 -7.65 4.93
N TYR A 190 19.49 -6.96 3.79
CA TYR A 190 18.29 -6.45 3.15
C TYR A 190 18.44 -6.26 1.65
N GLU A 191 17.29 -6.20 0.98
CA GLU A 191 17.12 -5.83 -0.42
C GLU A 191 15.97 -4.83 -0.57
N ILE A 192 16.09 -3.94 -1.55
CA ILE A 192 14.97 -3.08 -1.96
C ILE A 192 14.20 -3.80 -3.07
N LEU A 193 12.94 -4.08 -2.78
CA LEU A 193 12.00 -4.70 -3.71
C LEU A 193 10.77 -3.81 -3.82
N TYR A 194 10.77 -2.89 -4.78
CA TYR A 194 9.70 -1.92 -4.99
C TYR A 194 8.36 -2.59 -5.28
N ASN A 195 7.28 -1.93 -4.89
CA ASN A 195 5.97 -2.25 -5.41
C ASN A 195 5.93 -1.88 -6.89
N GLY A 196 5.47 -2.79 -7.73
CA GLY A 196 5.32 -2.56 -9.15
C GLY A 196 3.94 -2.03 -9.53
N VAL A 197 3.75 -1.75 -10.79
CA VAL A 197 2.47 -1.41 -11.40
C VAL A 197 1.92 -2.63 -12.15
N ASN A 198 0.61 -2.85 -12.06
CA ASN A 198 -0.06 -3.90 -12.81
C ASN A 198 -0.09 -3.53 -14.31
N LYS A 199 0.07 -4.50 -15.19
CA LYS A 199 0.04 -4.32 -16.66
C LYS A 199 -1.24 -3.69 -17.20
N SER A 200 -2.33 -3.68 -16.43
CA SER A 200 -3.57 -2.98 -16.78
C SER A 200 -3.44 -1.44 -16.71
N PHE A 201 -2.44 -0.93 -15.96
CA PHE A 201 -2.13 0.49 -15.90
C PHE A 201 -1.12 0.85 -16.99
N TYR A 202 -1.61 1.37 -18.09
CA TYR A 202 -0.82 1.89 -19.19
C TYR A 202 -1.48 3.15 -19.75
N ARG A 203 -0.70 3.98 -20.42
CA ARG A 203 -1.21 5.17 -21.06
C ARG A 203 -2.05 4.80 -22.27
N TYR A 204 -3.29 5.22 -22.29
CA TYR A 204 -4.17 5.12 -23.47
C TYR A 204 -3.66 6.09 -24.56
N ASP A 205 -3.95 5.77 -25.82
CA ASP A 205 -3.74 6.71 -26.88
C ASP A 205 -4.63 7.97 -26.72
N ASP A 206 -4.31 9.02 -27.46
CA ASP A 206 -4.98 10.31 -27.27
C ASP A 206 -6.49 10.25 -27.61
N GLU A 207 -6.88 9.43 -28.58
CA GLU A 207 -8.29 9.27 -28.97
C GLU A 207 -9.06 8.51 -27.90
N GLN A 208 -8.53 7.39 -27.43
CA GLN A 208 -9.10 6.62 -26.32
C GLN A 208 -9.24 7.49 -25.05
N ARG A 209 -8.20 8.26 -24.73
CA ARG A 209 -8.20 9.17 -23.59
C ARG A 209 -9.25 10.26 -23.75
N LYS A 210 -9.38 10.86 -24.92
CA LYS A 210 -10.38 11.91 -25.24
C LYS A 210 -11.80 11.37 -25.09
N GLN A 211 -12.10 10.19 -25.65
CA GLN A 211 -13.41 9.53 -25.53
C GLN A 211 -13.74 9.22 -24.07
N LEU A 212 -12.78 8.68 -23.33
CA LEU A 212 -12.94 8.35 -21.93
C LEU A 212 -13.21 9.60 -21.09
N ARG A 213 -12.45 10.66 -21.27
CA ARG A 213 -12.66 11.95 -20.58
C ARG A 213 -14.05 12.52 -20.83
N LYS A 214 -14.52 12.48 -22.08
CA LYS A 214 -15.90 12.88 -22.43
C LYS A 214 -16.93 12.04 -21.69
N GLN A 215 -16.75 10.73 -21.59
CA GLN A 215 -17.63 9.82 -20.84
C GLN A 215 -17.69 10.20 -19.35
N TYR A 216 -16.59 10.63 -18.76
CA TYR A 216 -16.49 11.09 -17.36
C TYR A 216 -16.79 12.58 -17.19
N GLY A 217 -17.36 13.24 -18.23
CA GLY A 217 -17.80 14.63 -18.17
C GLY A 217 -16.66 15.65 -18.06
N VAL A 218 -15.48 15.34 -18.59
CA VAL A 218 -14.32 16.23 -18.67
C VAL A 218 -14.25 16.83 -20.08
N ALA A 219 -14.34 18.16 -20.17
CA ALA A 219 -14.19 18.86 -21.44
C ALA A 219 -12.73 18.79 -21.95
N GLU A 220 -12.54 19.05 -23.26
CA GLU A 220 -11.23 18.90 -23.90
C GLU A 220 -10.18 19.84 -23.30
N GLU A 221 -10.57 21.07 -22.99
CA GLU A 221 -9.71 22.09 -22.40
C GLU A 221 -9.53 21.98 -20.87
N GLU A 222 -10.37 21.20 -20.19
CA GLU A 222 -10.27 21.05 -18.74
C GLU A 222 -9.04 20.21 -18.34
N LYS A 223 -8.41 20.55 -17.23
CA LYS A 223 -7.39 19.73 -16.57
C LYS A 223 -7.96 19.08 -15.32
N VAL A 224 -7.58 17.84 -15.07
CA VAL A 224 -8.05 17.05 -13.93
C VAL A 224 -6.92 16.89 -12.92
N ILE A 225 -7.14 17.43 -11.71
CA ILE A 225 -6.29 17.20 -10.54
C ILE A 225 -7.03 16.24 -9.63
N ALA A 226 -6.39 15.15 -9.24
CA ALA A 226 -7.05 14.12 -8.44
C ALA A 226 -6.28 13.73 -7.19
N PHE A 227 -7.03 13.37 -6.17
CA PHE A 227 -6.59 12.54 -5.05
C PHE A 227 -7.20 11.15 -5.20
N VAL A 228 -6.39 10.11 -5.00
CA VAL A 228 -6.83 8.71 -5.01
C VAL A 228 -6.31 8.02 -3.76
N GLY A 229 -7.22 7.50 -2.95
CA GLY A 229 -6.88 6.78 -1.71
C GLY A 229 -7.96 6.83 -0.65
N ASP A 230 -7.74 6.14 0.46
CA ASP A 230 -8.64 6.18 1.60
C ASP A 230 -8.62 7.57 2.25
N LEU A 231 -9.81 8.09 2.57
CA LEU A 231 -9.97 9.40 3.21
C LEU A 231 -9.80 9.27 4.74
N LEU A 232 -8.59 8.83 5.13
CA LEU A 232 -8.16 8.64 6.52
C LEU A 232 -7.09 9.68 6.91
N GLY A 233 -6.91 9.92 8.22
CA GLY A 233 -5.98 10.92 8.73
C GLY A 233 -4.55 10.76 8.18
N ILE A 234 -4.07 9.52 8.03
CA ILE A 234 -2.73 9.24 7.50
C ILE A 234 -2.52 9.75 6.06
N LYS A 235 -3.56 9.80 5.23
CA LYS A 235 -3.54 10.34 3.87
C LYS A 235 -3.74 11.85 3.81
N ASN A 236 -4.02 12.46 4.96
CA ASN A 236 -4.12 13.90 5.17
C ASN A 236 -5.09 14.63 4.20
N PRO A 237 -6.33 14.10 4.00
CA PRO A 237 -7.28 14.70 3.06
C PRO A 237 -7.68 16.13 3.45
N ARG A 238 -7.40 16.55 4.67
CA ARG A 238 -7.65 17.92 5.15
C ARG A 238 -6.88 19.00 4.38
N LEU A 239 -5.78 18.67 3.76
CA LEU A 239 -5.01 19.63 2.95
C LEU A 239 -5.60 19.83 1.55
N LEU A 240 -6.38 18.87 1.03
CA LEU A 240 -6.88 18.89 -0.35
C LEU A 240 -7.68 20.16 -0.70
N PRO A 241 -8.64 20.66 0.11
CA PRO A 241 -9.39 21.86 -0.24
C PRO A 241 -8.50 23.10 -0.40
N PHE A 242 -7.47 23.21 0.42
CA PHE A 242 -6.51 24.34 0.39
C PHE A 242 -5.56 24.22 -0.81
N ILE A 243 -5.10 23.01 -1.15
CA ILE A 243 -4.30 22.75 -2.35
C ILE A 243 -5.13 23.09 -3.59
N PHE A 244 -6.37 22.59 -3.69
CA PHE A 244 -7.26 22.84 -4.84
C PHE A 244 -7.56 24.33 -5.02
N LYS A 245 -7.84 25.04 -3.92
CA LYS A 245 -8.05 26.49 -3.95
C LYS A 245 -6.78 27.21 -4.46
N SER A 246 -5.63 26.91 -3.88
CA SER A 246 -4.36 27.55 -4.26
C SER A 246 -4.00 27.26 -5.72
N VAL A 247 -4.24 26.04 -6.23
CA VAL A 247 -4.02 25.73 -7.65
C VAL A 247 -4.99 26.49 -8.54
N LYS A 248 -6.27 26.60 -8.18
CA LYS A 248 -7.28 27.38 -8.93
C LYS A 248 -6.87 28.86 -9.05
N GLU A 249 -6.23 29.42 -8.04
CA GLU A 249 -5.73 30.79 -8.04
C GLU A 249 -4.50 30.97 -8.95
N LYS A 250 -3.66 29.92 -9.10
CA LYS A 250 -2.42 29.95 -9.88
C LYS A 250 -2.58 29.53 -11.34
N TYR A 251 -3.59 28.71 -11.64
CA TYR A 251 -3.86 28.18 -12.97
C TYR A 251 -5.20 28.67 -13.48
N GLN A 252 -5.18 29.71 -14.33
CA GLN A 252 -6.33 30.49 -14.79
C GLN A 252 -7.11 29.83 -15.94
N HIS A 253 -7.00 28.49 -16.10
CA HIS A 253 -7.73 27.73 -17.13
C HIS A 253 -8.72 26.74 -16.49
N PRO A 254 -9.65 26.16 -17.27
CA PRO A 254 -10.64 25.23 -16.76
C PRO A 254 -10.04 24.04 -15.97
N LEU A 255 -10.55 23.83 -14.77
CA LEU A 255 -10.09 22.79 -13.85
C LEU A 255 -11.26 21.96 -13.31
N LYS A 256 -11.02 20.65 -13.21
CA LYS A 256 -11.81 19.72 -12.40
C LYS A 256 -10.95 19.14 -11.29
N PHE A 257 -11.56 18.97 -10.13
CA PHE A 257 -10.94 18.27 -9.02
C PHE A 257 -11.68 16.95 -8.75
N TRP A 258 -10.94 15.87 -8.64
CA TRP A 258 -11.49 14.56 -8.37
C TRP A 258 -10.99 14.02 -7.04
N VAL A 259 -11.90 13.42 -6.27
CA VAL A 259 -11.59 12.66 -5.07
C VAL A 259 -12.13 11.25 -5.25
N ILE A 260 -11.22 10.27 -5.35
CA ILE A 260 -11.52 8.86 -5.56
C ILE A 260 -11.12 8.10 -4.32
N GLY A 261 -12.10 7.58 -3.60
CA GLY A 261 -11.91 6.88 -2.34
C GLY A 261 -13.01 7.16 -1.32
N SER A 262 -12.92 6.54 -0.18
CA SER A 262 -13.87 6.69 0.92
C SER A 262 -13.15 6.66 2.27
N GLY A 263 -13.77 7.16 3.32
CA GLY A 263 -13.23 7.17 4.67
C GLY A 263 -13.86 8.24 5.54
N ASP A 264 -13.35 8.36 6.77
CA ASP A 264 -13.95 9.17 7.84
C ASP A 264 -14.02 10.67 7.52
N TYR A 265 -13.12 11.14 6.66
CA TYR A 265 -13.05 12.55 6.26
C TYR A 265 -13.92 12.89 5.05
N ALA A 266 -14.70 11.95 4.48
CA ALA A 266 -15.46 12.18 3.25
C ALA A 266 -16.49 13.32 3.38
N ALA A 267 -17.31 13.32 4.44
CA ALA A 267 -18.31 14.34 4.70
C ALA A 267 -17.66 15.71 4.93
N TRP A 268 -16.69 15.78 5.84
CA TRP A 268 -15.96 17.02 6.13
C TRP A 268 -15.29 17.61 4.87
N LEU A 269 -14.69 16.76 4.05
CA LEU A 269 -14.00 17.19 2.82
C LEU A 269 -14.99 17.78 1.80
N LYS A 270 -16.15 17.16 1.66
CA LYS A 270 -17.21 17.65 0.79
C LYS A 270 -17.70 19.03 1.24
N ASP A 271 -18.10 19.18 2.51
CA ASP A 271 -18.59 20.43 3.08
C ASP A 271 -17.53 21.55 2.94
N LYS A 272 -16.26 21.20 3.19
CA LYS A 272 -15.16 22.18 3.08
C LYS A 272 -14.92 22.63 1.63
N CYS A 273 -14.97 21.72 0.66
CA CYS A 273 -14.84 22.06 -0.76
C CYS A 273 -16.01 22.95 -1.23
N GLU A 274 -17.23 22.63 -0.81
CA GLU A 274 -18.41 23.45 -1.09
C GLU A 274 -18.29 24.87 -0.50
N SER A 275 -17.84 24.98 0.75
CA SER A 275 -17.61 26.28 1.41
C SER A 275 -16.57 27.16 0.71
N LEU A 276 -15.63 26.54 -0.02
CA LEU A 276 -14.59 27.21 -0.80
C LEU A 276 -14.97 27.37 -2.30
N GLN A 277 -16.20 27.04 -2.67
CA GLN A 277 -16.72 27.12 -4.05
C GLN A 277 -15.81 26.37 -5.07
N LEU A 278 -15.36 25.19 -4.68
CA LEU A 278 -14.55 24.32 -5.52
C LEU A 278 -15.43 23.31 -6.25
N ASN A 279 -15.22 23.18 -7.57
CA ASN A 279 -15.89 22.16 -8.38
C ASN A 279 -15.18 20.81 -8.22
N VAL A 280 -15.58 20.02 -7.21
CA VAL A 280 -14.99 18.73 -6.88
C VAL A 280 -15.98 17.61 -7.14
N THR A 281 -15.56 16.63 -7.93
CA THR A 281 -16.31 15.37 -8.12
C THR A 281 -15.83 14.32 -7.13
N PHE A 282 -16.74 13.84 -6.30
CA PHE A 282 -16.48 12.74 -5.34
C PHE A 282 -16.98 11.43 -5.94
N TRP A 283 -16.06 10.59 -6.37
CA TRP A 283 -16.38 9.31 -7.00
C TRP A 283 -16.65 8.17 -6.00
N GLY A 284 -16.33 8.37 -4.72
CA GLY A 284 -16.35 7.29 -3.74
C GLY A 284 -15.27 6.25 -4.03
N ALA A 285 -15.37 5.10 -3.35
CA ALA A 285 -14.47 3.98 -3.59
C ALA A 285 -14.83 3.30 -4.91
N GLN A 286 -13.84 3.13 -5.79
CA GLN A 286 -14.01 2.49 -7.09
C GLN A 286 -13.38 1.09 -7.10
N PRO A 287 -13.90 0.16 -7.93
CA PRO A 287 -13.29 -1.15 -8.11
C PRO A 287 -11.85 -1.03 -8.64
N PRO A 288 -10.93 -1.89 -8.21
CA PRO A 288 -9.54 -1.87 -8.69
C PRO A 288 -9.41 -1.99 -10.21
N ASP A 289 -10.28 -2.79 -10.84
CA ASP A 289 -10.27 -3.03 -12.30
C ASP A 289 -10.69 -1.79 -13.12
N ASP A 290 -11.41 -0.85 -12.51
CA ASP A 290 -11.79 0.41 -13.15
C ASP A 290 -10.76 1.53 -12.95
N MET A 291 -9.84 1.37 -12.00
CA MET A 291 -8.85 2.41 -11.67
C MET A 291 -7.98 2.84 -12.87
N PRO A 292 -7.56 1.97 -13.80
CA PRO A 292 -6.81 2.40 -14.99
C PRO A 292 -7.56 3.45 -15.83
N LYS A 293 -8.90 3.35 -15.91
CA LYS A 293 -9.74 4.33 -16.64
C LYS A 293 -9.70 5.70 -15.95
N TYR A 294 -9.85 5.72 -14.62
CA TYR A 294 -9.75 6.98 -13.86
C TYR A 294 -8.36 7.60 -13.98
N MET A 295 -7.30 6.79 -13.84
CA MET A 295 -5.91 7.26 -13.93
C MET A 295 -5.61 7.88 -15.31
N ASN A 296 -6.14 7.32 -16.39
CA ASN A 296 -5.99 7.87 -17.73
C ASN A 296 -6.74 9.20 -17.95
N CYS A 297 -7.71 9.55 -17.10
CA CYS A 297 -8.39 10.85 -17.17
C CYS A 297 -7.65 11.95 -16.39
N ILE A 298 -6.77 11.59 -15.46
CA ILE A 298 -6.06 12.51 -14.56
C ILE A 298 -4.89 13.16 -15.30
N ASP A 299 -4.66 14.45 -15.05
CA ASP A 299 -3.46 15.17 -15.50
C ASP A 299 -2.41 15.24 -14.38
N VAL A 300 -2.84 15.48 -13.12
CA VAL A 300 -1.94 15.50 -11.96
C VAL A 300 -2.60 14.79 -10.77
N LEU A 301 -1.91 13.80 -10.23
CA LEU A 301 -2.24 13.16 -8.94
C LEU A 301 -1.56 13.93 -7.80
N VAL A 302 -2.31 14.20 -6.73
CA VAL A 302 -1.77 14.81 -5.50
C VAL A 302 -1.91 13.86 -4.31
N LEU A 303 -0.80 13.62 -3.59
CA LEU A 303 -0.75 12.72 -2.44
C LEU A 303 -0.11 13.41 -1.22
N PRO A 304 -0.89 14.14 -0.37
CA PRO A 304 -0.36 14.89 0.77
C PRO A 304 -0.24 14.05 2.06
N SER A 305 0.10 12.78 1.93
CA SER A 305 0.12 11.81 3.02
C SER A 305 1.08 12.22 4.15
N GLN A 306 0.73 11.86 5.39
CA GLN A 306 1.61 12.03 6.55
C GLN A 306 2.68 10.93 6.61
N ASN A 307 2.39 9.77 6.03
CA ASN A 307 3.31 8.65 6.02
C ASN A 307 2.95 7.64 4.91
N GLU A 308 3.96 7.04 4.29
CA GLU A 308 3.83 6.01 3.26
C GLU A 308 4.99 5.01 3.34
N GLY A 309 4.73 3.77 2.95
CA GLY A 309 5.81 2.82 2.65
C GLY A 309 6.30 3.04 1.22
N MET A 310 5.49 2.58 0.26
CA MET A 310 5.62 2.82 -1.17
C MET A 310 4.21 2.86 -1.77
N PRO A 311 3.65 4.04 -2.04
CA PRO A 311 2.28 4.14 -2.54
C PRO A 311 2.17 3.62 -3.97
N LEU A 312 1.26 2.68 -4.22
CA LEU A 312 0.97 2.17 -5.57
C LEU A 312 0.43 3.27 -6.49
N VAL A 313 -0.44 4.10 -5.93
CA VAL A 313 -1.22 5.08 -6.67
C VAL A 313 -0.37 6.10 -7.45
N THR A 314 0.81 6.47 -6.95
CA THR A 314 1.72 7.38 -7.65
C THR A 314 2.32 6.72 -8.89
N ALA A 315 2.77 5.48 -8.75
CA ALA A 315 3.31 4.71 -9.87
C ALA A 315 2.22 4.36 -10.91
N GLU A 316 1.01 4.03 -10.46
CA GLU A 316 -0.15 3.78 -11.32
C GLU A 316 -0.54 5.02 -12.15
N ALA A 317 -0.53 6.21 -11.53
CA ALA A 317 -0.77 7.48 -12.23
C ALA A 317 0.29 7.76 -13.31
N LEU A 318 1.57 7.60 -12.95
CA LEU A 318 2.68 7.79 -13.89
C LEU A 318 2.62 6.79 -15.05
N ALA A 319 2.27 5.52 -14.80
CA ALA A 319 2.10 4.51 -15.84
C ALA A 319 0.99 4.87 -16.83
N CYS A 320 -0.06 5.54 -16.37
CA CYS A 320 -1.15 6.04 -17.19
C CYS A 320 -0.86 7.42 -17.84
N GLY A 321 0.33 7.98 -17.65
CA GLY A 321 0.76 9.24 -18.25
C GLY A 321 0.33 10.50 -17.51
N ALA A 322 -0.23 10.38 -16.30
CA ALA A 322 -0.44 11.51 -15.40
C ALA A 322 0.88 11.91 -14.72
N ASN A 323 1.01 13.17 -14.32
CA ASN A 323 2.05 13.58 -13.38
C ASN A 323 1.59 13.29 -11.93
N ALA A 324 2.54 13.22 -11.01
CA ALA A 324 2.23 13.02 -9.59
C ALA A 324 3.12 13.90 -8.70
N VAL A 325 2.51 14.43 -7.62
CA VAL A 325 3.22 15.23 -6.60
C VAL A 325 2.78 14.79 -5.22
N GLY A 326 3.60 15.00 -4.22
CA GLY A 326 3.22 14.61 -2.86
C GLY A 326 4.03 15.24 -1.75
N SER A 327 3.78 14.79 -0.54
CA SER A 327 4.60 15.09 0.63
C SER A 327 5.92 14.30 0.57
N ASP A 328 6.99 14.88 1.13
CA ASP A 328 8.30 14.22 1.24
C ASP A 328 8.30 13.24 2.43
N VAL A 329 7.57 12.13 2.26
CA VAL A 329 7.47 11.06 3.25
C VAL A 329 7.57 9.68 2.61
N GLY A 330 8.25 8.77 3.29
CA GLY A 330 8.39 7.38 2.85
C GLY A 330 8.93 7.27 1.42
N GLY A 331 8.38 6.34 0.65
CA GLY A 331 8.78 6.08 -0.74
C GLY A 331 8.17 7.00 -1.80
N ILE A 332 7.46 8.07 -1.45
CA ILE A 332 6.82 8.96 -2.46
C ILE A 332 7.89 9.53 -3.39
N ALA A 333 8.97 10.12 -2.84
CA ALA A 333 10.05 10.70 -3.62
C ALA A 333 10.73 9.72 -4.59
N GLU A 334 10.72 8.43 -4.25
CA GLU A 334 11.34 7.39 -5.08
C GLU A 334 10.52 7.10 -6.34
N SER A 335 9.18 7.25 -6.27
CA SER A 335 8.30 7.08 -7.45
C SER A 335 8.14 8.35 -8.27
N VAL A 336 8.03 9.52 -7.63
CA VAL A 336 7.69 10.76 -8.34
C VAL A 336 8.89 11.70 -8.60
N GLY A 337 10.06 11.39 -8.05
CA GLY A 337 11.25 12.28 -8.08
C GLY A 337 11.28 13.26 -6.91
N LYS A 338 12.48 13.57 -6.43
CA LYS A 338 12.68 14.46 -5.27
C LYS A 338 12.18 15.88 -5.51
N GLU A 339 12.22 16.35 -6.74
CA GLU A 339 11.75 17.67 -7.16
C GLU A 339 10.21 17.81 -7.14
N ASN A 340 9.48 16.71 -6.93
CA ASN A 340 8.01 16.64 -6.93
C ASN A 340 7.43 16.34 -5.54
N VAL A 341 8.27 16.37 -4.50
CA VAL A 341 7.85 16.20 -3.11
C VAL A 341 8.27 17.38 -2.25
N TYR A 342 7.46 17.68 -1.26
CA TYR A 342 7.67 18.81 -0.36
C TYR A 342 7.42 18.38 1.09
N PRO A 343 8.21 18.88 2.07
CA PRO A 343 7.97 18.60 3.47
C PRO A 343 6.63 19.18 3.93
N LEU A 344 5.90 18.42 4.73
CA LEU A 344 4.68 18.91 5.37
C LEU A 344 5.04 20.07 6.33
N GLY A 345 4.22 21.11 6.34
CA GLY A 345 4.39 22.32 7.14
C GLY A 345 3.65 23.51 6.51
N ASP A 346 3.92 24.71 7.01
CA ASP A 346 3.18 25.92 6.65
C ASP A 346 3.31 26.30 5.17
N THR A 347 4.42 25.99 4.54
CA THR A 347 4.67 26.28 3.11
C THR A 347 4.27 25.15 2.16
N PHE A 348 3.83 23.99 2.68
CA PHE A 348 3.52 22.81 1.87
C PHE A 348 2.50 23.10 0.77
N VAL A 349 1.36 23.72 1.16
CA VAL A 349 0.26 24.03 0.21
C VAL A 349 0.73 24.95 -0.90
N GLU A 350 1.55 25.94 -0.56
CA GLU A 350 2.09 26.90 -1.54
C GLU A 350 3.01 26.19 -2.56
N HIS A 351 4.01 25.46 -2.08
CA HIS A 351 4.99 24.82 -2.93
C HIS A 351 4.37 23.73 -3.82
N ILE A 352 3.51 22.86 -3.25
CA ILE A 352 2.88 21.79 -4.03
C ILE A 352 1.93 22.38 -5.10
N SER A 353 1.23 23.46 -4.78
CA SER A 353 0.32 24.13 -5.72
C SER A 353 1.06 24.81 -6.87
N GLN A 354 2.20 25.43 -6.61
CA GLN A 354 3.09 25.97 -7.64
C GLN A 354 3.57 24.87 -8.57
N ARG A 355 3.97 23.71 -8.01
CA ARG A 355 4.43 22.56 -8.81
C ARG A 355 3.32 21.99 -9.68
N ILE A 356 2.10 21.81 -9.13
CA ILE A 356 0.94 21.37 -9.90
C ILE A 356 0.65 22.32 -11.05
N ALA A 357 0.63 23.64 -10.81
CA ALA A 357 0.41 24.63 -11.87
C ALA A 357 1.48 24.53 -12.99
N ALA A 358 2.75 24.35 -12.64
CA ALA A 358 3.82 24.15 -13.61
C ALA A 358 3.63 22.87 -14.44
N MET A 359 3.19 21.78 -13.84
CA MET A 359 2.87 20.52 -14.54
C MET A 359 1.71 20.71 -15.53
N LEU A 360 0.65 21.40 -15.12
CA LEU A 360 -0.51 21.67 -15.97
C LEU A 360 -0.18 22.55 -17.17
N MET A 361 0.83 23.42 -17.04
CA MET A 361 1.36 24.24 -18.15
C MET A 361 2.28 23.45 -19.11
N GLY A 362 2.40 22.12 -18.94
CA GLY A 362 3.24 21.27 -19.78
C GLY A 362 4.76 21.44 -19.57
N ARG A 363 5.17 22.06 -18.47
CA ARG A 363 6.59 22.31 -18.15
C ARG A 363 7.31 21.12 -17.52
N VAL A 364 6.56 20.05 -17.21
CA VAL A 364 7.06 18.86 -16.50
C VAL A 364 6.45 17.62 -17.11
N SER A 365 7.29 16.60 -17.34
CA SER A 365 6.88 15.24 -17.70
C SER A 365 7.60 14.27 -16.77
N GLN A 366 6.87 13.32 -16.21
CA GLN A 366 7.38 12.33 -15.28
C GLN A 366 7.20 10.92 -15.87
N PRO A 367 8.25 10.30 -16.42
CA PRO A 367 8.17 8.90 -16.81
C PRO A 367 8.20 8.01 -15.58
N LEU A 368 7.49 6.88 -15.64
CA LEU A 368 7.60 5.84 -14.63
C LEU A 368 9.00 5.21 -14.67
N GLY A 369 9.65 5.09 -13.52
CA GLY A 369 10.93 4.40 -13.39
C GLY A 369 10.79 2.90 -13.70
N LYS A 370 11.80 2.32 -14.35
CA LYS A 370 11.82 0.90 -14.76
C LYS A 370 11.70 -0.10 -13.60
N ASP A 371 12.12 0.32 -12.40
CA ASP A 371 12.10 -0.53 -11.21
C ASP A 371 10.69 -0.74 -10.65
N PHE A 372 9.70 0.06 -11.09
CA PHE A 372 8.29 -0.04 -10.65
C PHE A 372 7.48 -0.99 -11.54
N ASP A 373 8.04 -2.14 -11.86
CA ASP A 373 7.38 -3.23 -12.58
C ASP A 373 7.38 -4.49 -11.70
N TRP A 374 6.21 -5.09 -11.50
CA TRP A 374 6.09 -6.32 -10.73
C TRP A 374 6.93 -7.47 -11.29
N SER A 375 7.17 -7.51 -12.60
CA SER A 375 8.03 -8.53 -13.22
C SER A 375 9.49 -8.37 -12.78
N VAL A 376 9.97 -7.16 -12.62
CA VAL A 376 11.33 -6.85 -12.11
C VAL A 376 11.44 -7.28 -10.65
N THR A 377 10.45 -6.90 -9.84
CA THR A 377 10.41 -7.27 -8.41
C THR A 377 10.36 -8.78 -8.22
N ALA A 378 9.45 -9.47 -8.93
CA ALA A 378 9.29 -10.92 -8.84
C ALA A 378 10.54 -11.68 -9.29
N LYS A 379 11.20 -11.22 -10.38
CA LYS A 379 12.45 -11.81 -10.86
C LYS A 379 13.57 -11.72 -9.81
N LYS A 380 13.76 -10.54 -9.25
CA LYS A 380 14.76 -10.32 -8.19
C LYS A 380 14.47 -11.16 -6.95
N GLU A 381 13.21 -11.24 -6.54
CA GLU A 381 12.79 -12.07 -5.41
C GLU A 381 13.02 -13.56 -5.66
N LYS A 382 12.67 -14.06 -6.86
CA LYS A 382 12.92 -15.43 -7.26
C LYS A 382 14.41 -15.78 -7.23
N GLU A 383 15.27 -14.93 -7.80
CA GLU A 383 16.73 -15.13 -7.82
C GLU A 383 17.30 -15.28 -6.40
N ILE A 384 16.79 -14.48 -5.44
CA ILE A 384 17.20 -14.57 -4.03
C ILE A 384 16.73 -15.90 -3.41
N TYR A 385 15.49 -16.31 -3.68
CA TYR A 385 14.97 -17.59 -3.17
C TYR A 385 15.69 -18.77 -3.77
N ASP A 386 15.95 -18.76 -5.09
CA ASP A 386 16.69 -19.84 -5.77
C ASP A 386 18.08 -20.05 -5.20
N THR A 387 18.79 -18.97 -4.89
CA THR A 387 20.11 -19.02 -4.24
C THR A 387 20.01 -19.77 -2.91
N CYS A 388 19.06 -19.38 -2.03
CA CYS A 388 18.87 -20.04 -0.73
C CYS A 388 18.32 -21.46 -0.81
N LEU A 389 17.58 -21.78 -1.86
CA LEU A 389 17.04 -23.12 -2.07
C LEU A 389 18.05 -24.06 -2.71
N SER A 390 19.16 -23.55 -3.23
CA SER A 390 20.23 -24.35 -3.88
C SER A 390 21.34 -24.75 -2.90
N GLU A 391 21.45 -24.04 -1.78
CA GLU A 391 22.32 -24.37 -0.64
C GLU A 391 21.69 -25.47 0.23
#